data_1edc35e4be5c3af3dc139b8ac8fb3ac6
#
_entry.id   1edc35e4be5c3af3dc139b8ac8fb3ac6
#
_cell.length_a   1.000
_cell.length_b   1.000
_cell.length_c   1.000
_cell.angle_alpha   90.00
_cell.angle_beta   90.00
_cell.angle_gamma   90.00
#
_symmetry.space_group_name_H-M   'P 1'
#
loop_
_entity.id
_entity.type
_entity.pdbx_description
1 polymer ?
#
loop_
_entity_poly.entity_id
_entity_poly.type
_entity_poly.pdbx_seq_one_letter_code
_entity_poly.pdbx_strand_id
1 'polypeptide(L)'
;CTQEWRYLSLSAVNCQDATRMLRYSIPLVPTTLCSWMINVSDRYLIAILIGNAAAGIYAVSNKIPNILLAAASTFSSAWQLSALTDRPKAEKERFFSNVYSVYSAIVFLIASGVILTAQISTRLLAAPDYFEAWQYVPVLTLAAAFACLGSFLSSIYMVEQRSGAAFATTVLGAACNVAGNFFLIQLYGTMGAAISTFLS
;
A
#
# COMPACT_ATOMS: atom_id res chain seq x y z
N CYS A 1 25.55 -15.77 -7.11
CA CYS A 1 24.48 -15.85 -8.13
C CYS A 1 24.75 -16.80 -9.30
N THR A 2 25.84 -17.54 -9.36
CA THR A 2 26.25 -18.31 -10.58
C THR A 2 26.05 -19.83 -10.49
N GLN A 3 25.56 -20.37 -9.39
CA GLN A 3 25.35 -21.83 -9.26
C GLN A 3 23.89 -22.30 -9.39
N GLU A 4 22.92 -21.42 -9.38
CA GLU A 4 21.48 -21.78 -9.41
C GLU A 4 21.02 -22.29 -10.78
N TRP A 5 21.67 -21.90 -11.85
CA TRP A 5 21.39 -22.38 -13.21
C TRP A 5 21.54 -23.90 -13.35
N ARG A 6 22.31 -24.54 -12.47
CA ARG A 6 22.55 -25.98 -12.44
C ARG A 6 21.33 -26.79 -12.02
N TYR A 7 20.36 -26.13 -11.36
CA TYR A 7 19.11 -26.77 -10.89
C TYR A 7 17.93 -26.52 -11.85
N LEU A 8 18.13 -25.70 -12.90
CA LEU A 8 17.10 -25.47 -13.91
C LEU A 8 17.10 -26.65 -14.91
N SER A 9 16.18 -27.57 -14.73
CA SER A 9 15.94 -28.68 -15.64
C SER A 9 14.53 -28.55 -16.24
N LEU A 10 14.43 -28.35 -17.55
CA LEU A 10 13.14 -28.30 -18.26
C LEU A 10 12.37 -29.63 -18.15
N SER A 11 13.08 -30.72 -17.92
CA SER A 11 12.48 -32.06 -17.70
C SER A 11 11.82 -32.20 -16.32
N ALA A 12 12.10 -31.32 -15.38
CA ALA A 12 11.49 -31.32 -14.04
C ALA A 12 10.16 -30.52 -14.00
N VAL A 13 9.74 -29.90 -15.09
CA VAL A 13 8.48 -29.16 -15.16
C VAL A 13 7.30 -30.13 -15.17
N ASN A 14 6.61 -30.22 -14.03
CA ASN A 14 5.40 -31.01 -13.90
C ASN A 14 4.18 -30.12 -14.26
N CYS A 15 3.35 -30.58 -15.20
CA CYS A 15 2.15 -29.85 -15.65
C CYS A 15 1.15 -29.61 -14.50
N GLN A 16 1.12 -30.50 -13.51
CA GLN A 16 0.27 -30.37 -12.33
C GLN A 16 0.72 -29.20 -11.43
N ASP A 17 2.02 -29.07 -11.20
CA ASP A 17 2.61 -27.99 -10.41
C ASP A 17 2.48 -26.65 -11.14
N ALA A 18 2.71 -26.62 -12.46
CA ALA A 18 2.49 -25.45 -13.29
C ALA A 18 1.04 -24.94 -13.22
N THR A 19 0.05 -25.85 -13.30
CA THR A 19 -1.38 -25.51 -13.19
C THR A 19 -1.71 -24.96 -11.80
N ARG A 20 -1.15 -25.54 -10.74
CA ARG A 20 -1.34 -25.06 -9.36
C ARG A 20 -0.75 -23.65 -9.18
N MET A 21 0.43 -23.42 -9.70
CA MET A 21 1.09 -22.09 -9.66
C MET A 21 0.29 -21.05 -10.45
N LEU A 22 -0.19 -21.40 -11.66
CA LEU A 22 -1.02 -20.52 -12.47
C LEU A 22 -2.33 -20.18 -11.77
N ARG A 23 -3.01 -21.16 -11.18
CA ARG A 23 -4.26 -20.94 -10.44
C ARG A 23 -4.09 -19.97 -9.26
N TYR A 24 -2.92 -19.98 -8.63
CA TYR A 24 -2.57 -19.01 -7.59
C TYR A 24 -2.21 -17.64 -8.18
N SER A 25 -1.44 -17.60 -9.26
CA SER A 25 -0.88 -16.36 -9.83
C SER A 25 -1.88 -15.56 -10.65
N ILE A 26 -2.83 -16.23 -11.36
CA ILE A 26 -3.81 -15.54 -12.19
C ILE A 26 -4.62 -14.48 -11.43
N PRO A 27 -5.15 -14.73 -10.21
CA PRO A 27 -5.86 -13.70 -9.46
C PRO A 27 -4.96 -12.57 -8.97
N LEU A 28 -3.64 -12.76 -8.87
CA LEU A 28 -2.72 -11.73 -8.41
C LEU A 28 -2.44 -10.65 -9.46
N VAL A 29 -2.54 -10.98 -10.75
CA VAL A 29 -2.33 -10.00 -11.83
C VAL A 29 -3.35 -8.86 -11.76
N PRO A 30 -4.67 -9.11 -11.78
CA PRO A 30 -5.64 -8.04 -11.60
C PRO A 30 -5.54 -7.34 -10.23
N THR A 31 -5.13 -8.05 -9.16
CA THR A 31 -4.86 -7.41 -7.86
C THR A 31 -3.79 -6.32 -7.98
N THR A 32 -2.70 -6.61 -8.70
CA THR A 32 -1.62 -5.64 -8.93
C THR A 32 -2.11 -4.45 -9.75
N LEU A 33 -2.94 -4.69 -10.77
CA LEU A 33 -3.54 -3.64 -11.59
C LEU A 33 -4.49 -2.75 -10.76
N CYS A 34 -5.33 -3.32 -9.92
CA CYS A 34 -6.20 -2.58 -9.01
C CYS A 34 -5.39 -1.73 -8.02
N SER A 35 -4.33 -2.29 -7.45
CA SER A 35 -3.43 -1.54 -6.56
C SER A 35 -2.74 -0.38 -7.28
N TRP A 36 -2.33 -0.58 -8.53
CA TRP A 36 -1.80 0.50 -9.35
C TRP A 36 -2.84 1.58 -9.62
N MET A 37 -4.08 1.19 -9.94
CA MET A 37 -5.19 2.13 -10.14
C MET A 37 -5.44 3.00 -8.90
N ILE A 38 -5.47 2.42 -7.70
CA ILE A 38 -5.62 3.17 -6.44
C ILE A 38 -4.54 4.25 -6.34
N ASN A 39 -3.29 3.91 -6.61
CA ASN A 39 -2.15 4.83 -6.47
C ASN A 39 -2.10 5.95 -7.50
N VAL A 40 -2.77 5.80 -8.63
CA VAL A 40 -2.65 6.70 -9.79
C VAL A 40 -3.93 7.47 -10.06
N SER A 41 -5.10 6.88 -9.76
CA SER A 41 -6.43 7.47 -10.04
C SER A 41 -6.60 8.86 -9.45
N ASP A 42 -6.14 9.08 -8.23
CA ASP A 42 -6.24 10.36 -7.53
C ASP A 42 -5.67 11.50 -8.36
N ARG A 43 -4.43 11.33 -8.85
CA ARG A 43 -3.71 12.36 -9.61
C ARG A 43 -4.35 12.63 -10.95
N TYR A 44 -4.80 11.57 -11.64
CA TYR A 44 -5.50 11.73 -12.92
C TYR A 44 -6.84 12.44 -12.76
N LEU A 45 -7.64 12.08 -11.76
CA LEU A 45 -8.91 12.71 -11.51
C LEU A 45 -8.74 14.16 -11.07
N ILE A 46 -7.77 14.49 -10.21
CA ILE A 46 -7.45 15.86 -9.85
C ILE A 46 -7.01 16.65 -11.09
N ALA A 47 -6.16 16.09 -11.95
CA ALA A 47 -5.70 16.78 -13.16
C ALA A 47 -6.85 17.09 -14.13
N ILE A 48 -7.80 16.17 -14.29
CA ILE A 48 -8.95 16.32 -15.19
C ILE A 48 -10.01 17.27 -14.60
N LEU A 49 -10.31 17.15 -13.30
CA LEU A 49 -11.43 17.87 -12.69
C LEU A 49 -11.03 19.26 -12.16
N ILE A 50 -9.79 19.45 -11.74
CA ILE A 50 -9.30 20.69 -11.12
C ILE A 50 -8.21 21.35 -11.97
N GLY A 51 -7.25 20.53 -12.46
CA GLY A 51 -6.14 20.99 -13.28
C GLY A 51 -4.78 20.47 -12.82
N ASN A 52 -3.79 20.63 -13.71
CA ASN A 52 -2.44 20.09 -13.53
C ASN A 52 -1.67 20.72 -12.34
N ALA A 53 -1.93 21.99 -12.02
CA ALA A 53 -1.29 22.66 -10.88
C ALA A 53 -1.68 21.98 -9.56
N ALA A 54 -2.98 21.72 -9.35
CA ALA A 54 -3.48 21.01 -8.17
C ALA A 54 -2.95 19.56 -8.09
N ALA A 55 -2.90 18.87 -9.23
CA ALA A 55 -2.32 17.52 -9.30
C ALA A 55 -0.81 17.53 -8.94
N GLY A 56 -0.08 18.58 -9.30
CA GLY A 56 1.31 18.78 -8.91
C GLY A 56 1.49 18.96 -7.41
N ILE A 57 0.67 19.81 -6.77
CA ILE A 57 0.68 20.00 -5.31
C ILE A 57 0.35 18.69 -4.59
N TYR A 58 -0.69 17.96 -5.06
CA TYR A 58 -1.06 16.66 -4.50
C TYR A 58 0.04 15.61 -4.68
N ALA A 59 0.75 15.61 -5.81
CA ALA A 59 1.89 14.70 -6.02
C ALA A 59 3.05 14.99 -5.06
N VAL A 60 3.29 16.25 -4.74
CA VAL A 60 4.31 16.66 -3.75
C VAL A 60 3.89 16.24 -2.35
N SER A 61 2.62 16.42 -1.97
CA SER A 61 2.10 16.06 -0.65
C SER A 61 2.21 14.55 -0.35
N ASN A 62 2.18 13.70 -1.39
CA ASN A 62 2.37 12.25 -1.27
C ASN A 62 3.83 11.82 -1.01
N LYS A 63 4.83 12.69 -1.26
CA LYS A 63 6.24 12.30 -1.08
C LYS A 63 6.58 11.93 0.35
N ILE A 64 6.03 12.65 1.32
CA ILE A 64 6.29 12.42 2.75
C ILE A 64 5.63 11.13 3.24
N PRO A 65 4.32 10.90 3.03
CA PRO A 65 3.68 9.62 3.35
C PRO A 65 4.32 8.40 2.66
N ASN A 66 4.81 8.58 1.43
CA ASN A 66 5.47 7.49 0.68
C ASN A 66 6.77 6.99 1.34
N ILE A 67 7.45 7.82 2.13
CA ILE A 67 8.62 7.38 2.91
C ILE A 67 8.19 6.36 3.97
N LEU A 68 7.05 6.59 4.63
CA LEU A 68 6.47 5.63 5.59
C LEU A 68 6.11 4.30 4.89
N LEU A 69 5.46 4.38 3.73
CA LEU A 69 5.11 3.18 2.94
C LEU A 69 6.35 2.41 2.49
N ALA A 70 7.42 3.08 2.08
CA ALA A 70 8.68 2.44 1.68
C ALA A 70 9.35 1.73 2.86
N ALA A 71 9.39 2.35 4.04
CA ALA A 71 9.90 1.71 5.25
C ALA A 71 9.05 0.49 5.63
N ALA A 72 7.73 0.60 5.57
CA ALA A 72 6.80 -0.49 5.83
C ALA A 72 6.95 -1.66 4.85
N SER A 73 7.18 -1.38 3.56
CA SER A 73 7.38 -2.43 2.54
C SER A 73 8.65 -3.24 2.80
N THR A 74 9.72 -2.60 3.25
CA THR A 74 10.96 -3.27 3.63
C THR A 74 10.73 -4.19 4.83
N PHE A 75 10.01 -3.72 5.85
CA PHE A 75 9.62 -4.54 6.99
C PHE A 75 8.74 -5.72 6.56
N SER A 76 7.74 -5.49 5.70
CA SER A 76 6.83 -6.53 5.20
C SER A 76 7.57 -7.64 4.46
N SER A 77 8.60 -7.30 3.68
CA SER A 77 9.42 -8.28 2.96
C SER A 77 10.21 -9.19 3.93
N ALA A 78 10.82 -8.61 4.97
CA ALA A 78 11.51 -9.36 6.01
C ALA A 78 10.53 -10.21 6.85
N TRP A 79 9.37 -9.64 7.17
CA TRP A 79 8.32 -10.30 7.93
C TRP A 79 7.78 -11.54 7.21
N GLN A 80 7.51 -11.46 5.90
CA GLN A 80 7.00 -12.58 5.11
C GLN A 80 7.89 -13.82 5.20
N LEU A 81 9.21 -13.65 5.19
CA LEU A 81 10.15 -14.75 5.37
C LEU A 81 10.01 -15.41 6.75
N SER A 82 9.84 -14.60 7.79
CA SER A 82 9.64 -15.11 9.16
C SER A 82 8.28 -15.77 9.36
N ALA A 83 7.24 -15.30 8.65
CA ALA A 83 5.88 -15.82 8.70
C ALA A 83 5.73 -17.21 8.05
N LEU A 84 6.62 -17.55 7.10
CA LEU A 84 6.66 -18.86 6.43
C LEU A 84 7.31 -19.96 7.29
N THR A 85 7.95 -19.60 8.42
CA THR A 85 8.57 -20.58 9.30
C THR A 85 7.52 -21.48 9.93
N ASP A 86 7.75 -22.79 9.87
CA ASP A 86 6.84 -23.80 10.39
C ASP A 86 6.77 -23.72 11.92
N ARG A 87 5.60 -23.40 12.44
CA ARG A 87 5.33 -23.26 13.88
C ARG A 87 3.98 -23.86 14.21
N PRO A 88 3.76 -24.39 15.43
CA PRO A 88 2.45 -24.80 15.90
C PRO A 88 1.44 -23.66 15.79
N LYS A 89 0.18 -23.96 15.40
CA LYS A 89 -0.85 -22.97 15.10
C LYS A 89 -1.03 -21.93 16.22
N ALA A 90 -1.10 -22.37 17.47
CA ALA A 90 -1.28 -21.48 18.64
C ALA A 90 -0.10 -20.53 18.84
N GLU A 91 1.13 -20.98 18.62
CA GLU A 91 2.32 -20.12 18.68
C GLU A 91 2.36 -19.12 17.52
N LYS A 92 1.94 -19.56 16.35
CA LYS A 92 1.86 -18.70 15.15
C LYS A 92 0.89 -17.55 15.34
N GLU A 93 -0.31 -17.81 15.86
CA GLU A 93 -1.33 -16.78 16.14
C GLU A 93 -0.82 -15.76 17.18
N ARG A 94 -0.20 -16.23 18.26
CA ARG A 94 0.35 -15.38 19.31
C ARG A 94 1.51 -14.53 18.80
N PHE A 95 2.38 -15.10 17.97
CA PHE A 95 3.49 -14.42 17.34
C PHE A 95 2.99 -13.32 16.39
N PHE A 96 2.00 -13.60 15.54
CA PHE A 96 1.41 -12.62 14.64
C PHE A 96 0.76 -11.46 15.38
N SER A 97 0.01 -11.75 16.44
CA SER A 97 -0.62 -10.74 17.27
C SER A 97 0.41 -9.80 17.94
N ASN A 98 1.47 -10.36 18.50
CA ASN A 98 2.52 -9.58 19.15
C ASN A 98 3.27 -8.69 18.14
N VAL A 99 3.64 -9.25 16.98
CA VAL A 99 4.33 -8.46 15.95
C VAL A 99 3.42 -7.36 15.40
N TYR A 100 2.14 -7.66 15.15
CA TYR A 100 1.18 -6.66 14.69
C TYR A 100 1.02 -5.51 15.71
N SER A 101 0.96 -5.82 17.00
CA SER A 101 0.85 -4.82 18.06
C SER A 101 2.05 -3.87 18.09
N VAL A 102 3.27 -4.41 18.03
CA VAL A 102 4.49 -3.60 18.00
C VAL A 102 4.59 -2.81 16.70
N TYR A 103 4.31 -3.46 15.58
CA TYR A 103 4.34 -2.82 14.26
C TYR A 103 3.36 -1.64 14.17
N SER A 104 2.11 -1.82 14.63
CA SER A 104 1.11 -0.76 14.63
C SER A 104 1.51 0.41 15.52
N ALA A 105 2.07 0.14 16.70
CA ALA A 105 2.57 1.18 17.60
C ALA A 105 3.68 2.01 16.93
N ILE A 106 4.63 1.36 16.26
CA ILE A 106 5.72 2.05 15.54
C ILE A 106 5.17 2.88 14.37
N VAL A 107 4.26 2.30 13.57
CA VAL A 107 3.65 3.00 12.43
C VAL A 107 2.92 4.26 12.88
N PHE A 108 2.09 4.18 13.93
CA PHE A 108 1.37 5.35 14.45
C PHE A 108 2.30 6.36 15.13
N LEU A 109 3.36 5.91 15.78
CA LEU A 109 4.37 6.83 16.35
C LEU A 109 5.05 7.65 15.25
N ILE A 110 5.50 6.99 14.17
CA ILE A 110 6.12 7.68 13.03
C ILE A 110 5.09 8.59 12.33
N ALA A 111 3.87 8.10 12.10
CA ALA A 111 2.81 8.89 11.47
C ALA A 111 2.49 10.15 12.28
N SER A 112 2.39 10.04 13.61
CA SER A 112 2.19 11.19 14.51
C SER A 112 3.34 12.19 14.42
N GLY A 113 4.58 11.72 14.38
CA GLY A 113 5.76 12.57 14.20
C GLY A 113 5.73 13.32 12.86
N VAL A 114 5.36 12.61 11.77
CA VAL A 114 5.23 13.22 10.43
C VAL A 114 4.11 14.27 10.40
N ILE A 115 2.97 13.99 11.02
CA ILE A 115 1.84 14.92 11.08
C ILE A 115 2.22 16.19 11.87
N LEU A 116 2.85 16.03 13.02
CA LEU A 116 3.32 17.17 13.83
C LEU A 116 4.35 18.04 13.10
N THR A 117 5.18 17.43 12.27
CA THR A 117 6.24 18.13 11.52
C THR A 117 5.86 18.46 10.08
N ALA A 118 4.60 18.27 9.67
CA ALA A 118 4.15 18.37 8.28
C ALA A 118 4.52 19.72 7.62
N GLN A 119 4.36 20.84 8.30
CA GLN A 119 4.72 22.16 7.78
C GLN A 119 6.24 22.31 7.59
N ILE A 120 7.01 21.85 8.58
CA ILE A 120 8.48 21.96 8.57
C ILE A 120 9.05 21.05 7.48
N SER A 121 8.58 19.80 7.44
CA SER A 121 9.05 18.82 6.46
C SER A 121 8.68 19.22 5.02
N THR A 122 7.47 19.76 4.80
CA THR A 122 7.08 20.26 3.47
C THR A 122 7.93 21.49 3.09
N ARG A 123 8.19 22.41 4.02
CA ARG A 123 9.02 23.58 3.75
C ARG A 123 10.47 23.22 3.40
N LEU A 124 10.97 22.13 3.97
CA LEU A 124 12.34 21.66 3.73
C LEU A 124 12.47 20.86 2.42
N LEU A 125 11.45 20.08 2.09
CA LEU A 125 11.49 19.09 0.99
C LEU A 125 10.81 19.56 -0.29
N ALA A 126 9.94 20.57 -0.24
CA ALA A 126 9.22 21.10 -1.38
C ALA A 126 9.72 22.48 -1.78
N ALA A 127 9.66 22.80 -3.08
CA ALA A 127 9.89 24.17 -3.55
C ALA A 127 8.80 25.12 -3.02
N PRO A 128 9.09 26.43 -2.87
CA PRO A 128 8.16 27.39 -2.30
C PRO A 128 6.77 27.40 -2.93
N ASP A 129 6.69 27.19 -4.24
CA ASP A 129 5.44 27.15 -5.01
C ASP A 129 4.53 25.98 -4.62
N TYR A 130 5.07 24.94 -3.98
CA TYR A 130 4.34 23.75 -3.53
C TYR A 130 4.11 23.70 -2.03
N PHE A 131 4.32 24.83 -1.32
CA PHE A 131 4.19 24.83 0.14
C PHE A 131 2.79 24.44 0.60
N GLU A 132 1.74 24.79 -0.15
CA GLU A 132 0.35 24.39 0.16
C GLU A 132 0.16 22.87 0.32
N ALA A 133 1.08 22.07 -0.18
CA ALA A 133 1.04 20.60 -0.05
C ALA A 133 0.97 20.14 1.41
N TRP A 134 1.48 20.92 2.38
CA TRP A 134 1.46 20.55 3.79
C TRP A 134 0.05 20.28 4.33
N GLN A 135 -0.98 20.92 3.76
CA GLN A 135 -2.38 20.76 4.19
C GLN A 135 -2.91 19.33 3.96
N TYR A 136 -2.41 18.65 2.93
CA TYR A 136 -2.83 17.29 2.57
C TYR A 136 -1.98 16.22 3.28
N VAL A 137 -0.76 16.55 3.71
CA VAL A 137 0.19 15.63 4.35
C VAL A 137 -0.42 14.90 5.55
N PRO A 138 -1.13 15.54 6.50
CA PRO A 138 -1.69 14.85 7.65
C PRO A 138 -2.68 13.74 7.27
N VAL A 139 -3.62 14.02 6.38
CA VAL A 139 -4.66 13.07 5.93
C VAL A 139 -4.01 11.92 5.15
N LEU A 140 -3.10 12.24 4.24
CA LEU A 140 -2.37 11.23 3.45
C LEU A 140 -1.43 10.37 4.32
N THR A 141 -0.83 10.95 5.36
CA THR A 141 -0.01 10.18 6.31
C THR A 141 -0.86 9.21 7.11
N LEU A 142 -2.06 9.64 7.51
CA LEU A 142 -3.00 8.75 8.19
C LEU A 142 -3.47 7.62 7.26
N ALA A 143 -3.80 7.94 6.01
CA ALA A 143 -4.11 6.94 4.98
C ALA A 143 -2.96 5.95 4.80
N ALA A 144 -1.72 6.44 4.68
CA ALA A 144 -0.53 5.59 4.58
C ALA A 144 -0.33 4.70 5.82
N ALA A 145 -0.60 5.20 7.03
CA ALA A 145 -0.52 4.39 8.24
C ALA A 145 -1.51 3.21 8.21
N PHE A 146 -2.77 3.46 7.84
CA PHE A 146 -3.75 2.38 7.69
C PHE A 146 -3.41 1.43 6.53
N ALA A 147 -2.89 1.94 5.41
CA ALA A 147 -2.40 1.12 4.31
C ALA A 147 -1.24 0.20 4.74
N CYS A 148 -0.32 0.67 5.61
CA CYS A 148 0.72 -0.16 6.21
C CYS A 148 0.12 -1.32 7.02
N LEU A 149 -0.89 -1.04 7.85
CA LEU A 149 -1.56 -2.07 8.65
C LEU A 149 -2.32 -3.06 7.76
N GLY A 150 -3.03 -2.57 6.74
CA GLY A 150 -3.70 -3.39 5.74
C GLY A 150 -2.73 -4.30 4.98
N SER A 151 -1.56 -3.78 4.60
CA SER A 151 -0.50 -4.55 3.93
C SER A 151 0.04 -5.67 4.83
N PHE A 152 0.22 -5.40 6.14
CA PHE A 152 0.61 -6.43 7.09
C PHE A 152 -0.44 -7.54 7.17
N LEU A 153 -1.71 -7.19 7.31
CA LEU A 153 -2.82 -8.17 7.34
C LEU A 153 -2.94 -8.94 6.02
N SER A 154 -2.71 -8.27 4.89
CA SER A 154 -2.72 -8.91 3.56
C SER A 154 -1.62 -9.96 3.41
N SER A 155 -0.51 -9.84 4.14
CA SER A 155 0.54 -10.85 4.14
C SER A 155 0.05 -12.21 4.67
N ILE A 156 -0.98 -12.22 5.52
CA ILE A 156 -1.62 -13.44 6.04
C ILE A 156 -2.29 -14.19 4.89
N TYR A 157 -2.97 -13.49 3.97
CA TYR A 157 -3.56 -14.13 2.78
C TYR A 157 -2.51 -14.81 1.89
N MET A 158 -1.32 -14.21 1.81
CA MET A 158 -0.20 -14.81 1.07
C MET A 158 0.30 -16.07 1.75
N VAL A 159 0.50 -16.05 3.07
CA VAL A 159 0.93 -17.22 3.87
C VAL A 159 -0.09 -18.35 3.80
N GLU A 160 -1.39 -18.04 3.81
CA GLU A 160 -2.48 -19.00 3.70
C GLU A 160 -2.82 -19.38 2.25
N GLN A 161 -2.12 -18.83 1.26
CA GLN A 161 -2.36 -19.04 -0.18
C GLN A 161 -3.80 -18.69 -0.62
N ARG A 162 -4.44 -17.71 0.01
CA ARG A 162 -5.80 -17.24 -0.27
C ARG A 162 -5.82 -16.06 -1.25
N SER A 163 -5.31 -16.26 -2.46
CA SER A 163 -5.22 -15.20 -3.48
C SER A 163 -6.58 -14.62 -3.88
N GLY A 164 -7.65 -15.43 -3.86
CA GLY A 164 -9.01 -14.96 -4.18
C GLY A 164 -9.56 -13.96 -3.17
N ALA A 165 -9.28 -14.14 -1.86
CA ALA A 165 -9.68 -13.19 -0.83
C ALA A 165 -8.89 -11.88 -0.95
N ALA A 166 -7.58 -11.97 -1.22
CA ALA A 166 -6.75 -10.80 -1.49
C ALA A 166 -7.25 -10.01 -2.71
N PHE A 167 -7.62 -10.69 -3.78
CA PHE A 167 -8.22 -10.07 -4.96
C PHE A 167 -9.53 -9.36 -4.63
N ALA A 168 -10.48 -10.02 -3.96
CA ALA A 168 -11.77 -9.43 -3.63
C ALA A 168 -11.65 -8.16 -2.78
N THR A 169 -10.81 -8.17 -1.75
CA THR A 169 -10.57 -7.00 -0.90
C THR A 169 -9.93 -5.85 -1.66
N THR A 170 -8.95 -6.13 -2.54
CA THR A 170 -8.30 -5.09 -3.34
C THR A 170 -9.24 -4.49 -4.39
N VAL A 171 -10.08 -5.30 -5.03
CA VAL A 171 -11.09 -4.80 -6.00
C VAL A 171 -12.11 -3.90 -5.31
N LEU A 172 -12.60 -4.29 -4.13
CA LEU A 172 -13.52 -3.45 -3.35
C LEU A 172 -12.86 -2.14 -2.96
N GLY A 173 -11.62 -2.17 -2.45
CA GLY A 173 -10.86 -0.95 -2.13
C GLY A 173 -10.67 -0.05 -3.36
N ALA A 174 -10.29 -0.61 -4.51
CA ALA A 174 -10.14 0.15 -5.75
C ALA A 174 -11.45 0.78 -6.21
N ALA A 175 -12.55 0.04 -6.17
CA ALA A 175 -13.87 0.57 -6.54
C ALA A 175 -14.31 1.71 -5.60
N CYS A 176 -14.13 1.54 -4.28
CA CYS A 176 -14.41 2.58 -3.29
C CYS A 176 -13.52 3.81 -3.48
N ASN A 177 -12.23 3.63 -3.78
CA ASN A 177 -11.30 4.72 -4.02
C ASN A 177 -11.70 5.53 -5.26
N VAL A 178 -11.91 4.87 -6.41
CA VAL A 178 -12.26 5.56 -7.66
C VAL A 178 -13.61 6.27 -7.54
N ALA A 179 -14.62 5.61 -6.97
CA ALA A 179 -15.93 6.21 -6.74
C ALA A 179 -15.84 7.37 -5.73
N GLY A 180 -15.16 7.15 -4.61
CA GLY A 180 -14.93 8.18 -3.60
C GLY A 180 -14.20 9.39 -4.17
N ASN A 181 -13.16 9.19 -4.96
CA ASN A 181 -12.44 10.26 -5.64
C ASN A 181 -13.37 11.07 -6.57
N PHE A 182 -14.17 10.39 -7.38
CA PHE A 182 -15.06 11.06 -8.31
C PHE A 182 -16.07 11.99 -7.60
N PHE A 183 -16.66 11.54 -6.48
CA PHE A 183 -17.62 12.33 -5.73
C PHE A 183 -16.96 13.37 -4.81
N LEU A 184 -15.93 12.96 -4.05
CA LEU A 184 -15.32 13.82 -3.03
C LEU A 184 -14.46 14.93 -3.64
N ILE A 185 -13.82 14.69 -4.79
CA ILE A 185 -13.08 15.75 -5.50
C ILE A 185 -14.03 16.86 -5.96
N GLN A 186 -15.24 16.53 -6.41
CA GLN A 186 -16.22 17.53 -6.82
C GLN A 186 -16.75 18.36 -5.65
N LEU A 187 -16.82 17.77 -4.44
CA LEU A 187 -17.33 18.45 -3.24
C LEU A 187 -16.25 19.23 -2.48
N TYR A 188 -15.06 18.66 -2.36
CA TYR A 188 -13.99 19.16 -1.48
C TYR A 188 -12.69 19.47 -2.24
N GLY A 189 -12.70 19.45 -3.56
CA GLY A 189 -11.49 19.67 -4.36
C GLY A 189 -10.42 18.63 -4.07
N THR A 190 -9.14 19.06 -4.08
CA THR A 190 -7.99 18.19 -3.86
C THR A 190 -8.01 17.47 -2.49
N MET A 191 -8.61 18.11 -1.45
CA MET A 191 -8.78 17.48 -0.14
C MET A 191 -9.71 16.27 -0.21
N GLY A 192 -10.70 16.30 -1.11
CA GLY A 192 -11.60 15.17 -1.35
C GLY A 192 -10.85 13.91 -1.79
N ALA A 193 -9.81 14.05 -2.62
CA ALA A 193 -8.96 12.93 -3.01
C ALA A 193 -8.21 12.34 -1.80
N ALA A 194 -7.64 13.18 -0.94
CA ALA A 194 -6.95 12.72 0.26
C ALA A 194 -7.89 11.98 1.22
N ILE A 195 -9.11 12.47 1.38
CA ILE A 195 -10.15 11.82 2.20
C ILE A 195 -10.58 10.49 1.56
N SER A 196 -10.76 10.43 0.24
CA SER A 196 -11.10 9.20 -0.46
C SER A 196 -10.04 8.12 -0.28
N THR A 197 -8.75 8.51 -0.40
CA THR A 197 -7.62 7.60 -0.18
C THR A 197 -7.57 7.09 1.26
N PHE A 198 -7.98 7.92 2.22
CA PHE A 198 -8.04 7.50 3.63
C PHE A 198 -9.20 6.52 3.90
N LEU A 199 -10.32 6.65 3.20
CA LEU A 199 -11.53 5.84 3.42
C LEU A 199 -11.53 4.51 2.64
N SER A 200 -10.67 4.35 1.65
CA SER A 200 -10.57 3.15 0.79
C SER A 200 -9.57 2.14 1.32
#